data_c74ac3370ecf3d392e6b7ac3bc0f4e7a
#
_entry.id   c74ac3370ecf3d392e6b7ac3bc0f4e7a
#
_cell.length_a   1.000
_cell.length_b   1.000
_cell.length_c   1.000
_cell.angle_alpha   90.00
_cell.angle_beta   90.00
_cell.angle_gamma   90.00
#
_symmetry.space_group_name_H-M   'P 1'
#
loop_
_entity.id
_entity.type
_entity.pdbx_description
1 polymer ?
#
loop_
_entity_poly.entity_id
_entity_poly.type
_entity_poly.pdbx_seq_one_letter_code
_entity_poly.pdbx_strand_id
1 'polypeptide(L)'
;GNCDAAWRALEREHILGQAFFWQHIRSHIAMLRFALTQGEIGEALGQFVRLVLAPLGNITGRLPWGNTGRSNVNAFTPMPYPDDLAEIFSLPDQVHRR
;
A
#
# COMPACT_ATOMS: atom_id res chain seq x y z
N GLY A 1 -10.21 -6.32 -16.26
CA GLY A 1 -9.53 -7.52 -16.67
C GLY A 1 -8.56 -8.03 -15.62
N ASN A 2 -7.72 -8.94 -16.01
CA ASN A 2 -6.78 -9.55 -15.07
C ASN A 2 -5.79 -8.54 -14.48
N CYS A 3 -5.42 -7.53 -15.26
CA CYS A 3 -4.51 -6.49 -14.80
C CYS A 3 -5.14 -5.68 -13.67
N ASP A 4 -6.40 -5.31 -13.81
CA ASP A 4 -7.11 -4.56 -12.77
C ASP A 4 -7.27 -5.39 -11.51
N ALA A 5 -7.58 -6.67 -11.65
CA ALA A 5 -7.70 -7.56 -10.49
C ALA A 5 -6.36 -7.71 -9.77
N ALA A 6 -5.26 -7.80 -10.53
CA ALA A 6 -3.94 -7.91 -9.95
C ALA A 6 -3.57 -6.63 -9.19
N TRP A 7 -3.87 -5.46 -9.75
CA TRP A 7 -3.62 -4.21 -9.03
C TRP A 7 -4.43 -4.12 -7.75
N ARG A 8 -5.71 -4.50 -7.79
CA ARG A 8 -6.52 -4.49 -6.56
C ARG A 8 -5.93 -5.39 -5.49
N ALA A 9 -5.45 -6.56 -5.89
CA ALA A 9 -4.81 -7.46 -4.92
C ALA A 9 -3.56 -6.83 -4.30
N LEU A 10 -2.73 -6.18 -5.12
CA LEU A 10 -1.52 -5.52 -4.63
C LEU A 10 -1.85 -4.33 -3.72
N GLU A 11 -2.88 -3.56 -4.07
CA GLU A 11 -3.31 -2.44 -3.24
C GLU A 11 -3.80 -2.91 -1.88
N ARG A 12 -4.56 -4.02 -1.86
CA ARG A 12 -5.04 -4.59 -0.62
C ARG A 12 -3.88 -5.09 0.24
N GLU A 13 -2.91 -5.75 -0.39
CA GLU A 13 -1.71 -6.20 0.32
C GLU A 13 -0.97 -5.02 0.92
N HIS A 14 -0.84 -3.91 0.17
CA HIS A 14 -0.18 -2.71 0.65
C HIS A 14 -0.91 -2.16 1.89
N ILE A 15 -2.23 -2.05 1.84
CA ILE A 15 -3.02 -1.53 2.95
C ILE A 15 -2.87 -2.42 4.18
N LEU A 16 -3.00 -3.72 3.99
CA LEU A 16 -2.91 -4.66 5.10
C LEU A 16 -1.51 -4.69 5.73
N GLY A 17 -0.48 -4.49 4.91
CA GLY A 17 0.90 -4.58 5.37
C GLY A 17 1.51 -3.28 5.87
N GLN A 18 0.79 -2.15 5.77
CA GLN A 18 1.38 -0.84 6.07
C GLN A 18 2.02 -0.74 7.44
N ALA A 19 1.45 -1.39 8.44
CA ALA A 19 1.96 -1.31 9.81
C ALA A 19 3.28 -2.04 9.99
N PHE A 20 3.65 -2.91 9.07
CA PHE A 20 4.82 -3.78 9.21
C PHE A 20 5.85 -3.39 8.17
N PHE A 21 7.05 -3.03 8.63
CA PHE A 21 8.09 -2.48 7.76
C PHE A 21 8.36 -3.36 6.54
N TRP A 22 8.64 -4.65 6.76
CA TRP A 22 9.01 -5.52 5.63
C TRP A 22 7.86 -5.83 4.70
N GLN A 23 6.64 -6.00 5.23
CA GLN A 23 5.46 -6.20 4.40
C GLN A 23 5.16 -4.96 3.57
N HIS A 24 5.33 -3.77 4.16
CA HIS A 24 5.14 -2.52 3.44
C HIS A 24 6.15 -2.40 2.29
N ILE A 25 7.42 -2.66 2.57
CA ILE A 25 8.47 -2.64 1.54
C ILE A 25 8.17 -3.67 0.44
N ARG A 26 7.82 -4.89 0.83
CA ARG A 26 7.49 -5.93 -0.15
C ARG A 26 6.34 -5.56 -1.06
N SER A 27 5.31 -4.89 -0.51
CA SER A 27 4.16 -4.51 -1.33
C SER A 27 4.57 -3.53 -2.41
N HIS A 28 5.43 -2.56 -2.09
CA HIS A 28 5.94 -1.63 -3.10
C HIS A 28 6.85 -2.31 -4.10
N ILE A 29 7.66 -3.28 -3.67
CA ILE A 29 8.49 -4.05 -4.61
C ILE A 29 7.58 -4.83 -5.57
N ALA A 30 6.53 -5.46 -5.05
CA ALA A 30 5.59 -6.21 -5.88
C ALA A 30 4.90 -5.28 -6.89
N MET A 31 4.49 -4.09 -6.46
CA MET A 31 3.89 -3.11 -7.34
C MET A 31 4.87 -2.65 -8.42
N LEU A 32 6.13 -2.40 -8.05
CA LEU A 32 7.16 -2.00 -9.00
C LEU A 32 7.35 -3.09 -10.05
N ARG A 33 7.51 -4.33 -9.61
CA ARG A 33 7.73 -5.45 -10.53
C ARG A 33 6.53 -5.61 -11.48
N PHE A 34 5.32 -5.53 -10.93
CA PHE A 34 4.13 -5.65 -11.76
C PHE A 34 4.02 -4.51 -12.77
N ALA A 35 4.29 -3.27 -12.33
CA ALA A 35 4.27 -2.12 -13.23
C ALA A 35 5.28 -2.30 -14.38
N LEU A 36 6.46 -2.80 -14.08
CA LEU A 36 7.47 -3.07 -15.12
C LEU A 36 7.00 -4.13 -16.10
N THR A 37 6.37 -5.20 -15.61
CA THR A 37 5.88 -6.25 -16.52
C THR A 37 4.73 -5.77 -17.39
N GLN A 38 3.97 -4.77 -16.93
CA GLN A 38 2.87 -4.20 -17.71
C GLN A 38 3.31 -3.00 -18.56
N GLY A 39 4.58 -2.63 -18.51
CA GLY A 39 5.08 -1.47 -19.25
C GLY A 39 4.58 -0.14 -18.72
N GLU A 40 4.13 -0.09 -17.50
CA GLU A 40 3.62 1.14 -16.86
C GLU A 40 4.78 1.91 -16.25
N ILE A 41 5.53 2.64 -17.08
CA ILE A 41 6.76 3.29 -16.64
C ILE A 41 6.50 4.37 -15.58
N GLY A 42 5.42 5.16 -15.75
CA GLY A 42 5.07 6.19 -14.75
C GLY A 42 4.79 5.58 -13.39
N GLU A 43 4.04 4.48 -13.36
CA GLU A 43 3.77 3.79 -12.11
C GLU A 43 5.06 3.21 -11.52
N ALA A 44 5.92 2.63 -12.35
CA ALA A 44 7.18 2.07 -11.89
C ALA A 44 8.07 3.12 -11.24
N LEU A 45 8.19 4.30 -11.85
CA LEU A 45 8.96 5.39 -11.27
C LEU A 45 8.35 5.86 -9.96
N GLY A 46 7.01 5.96 -9.89
CA GLY A 46 6.33 6.31 -8.66
C GLY A 46 6.57 5.30 -7.55
N GLN A 47 6.60 4.02 -7.88
CA GLN A 47 6.87 2.98 -6.89
C GLN A 47 8.31 3.05 -6.40
N PHE A 48 9.25 3.36 -7.27
CA PHE A 48 10.63 3.54 -6.86
C PHE A 48 10.76 4.65 -5.81
N VAL A 49 10.09 5.79 -6.05
CA VAL A 49 10.08 6.89 -5.09
C VAL A 49 9.49 6.43 -3.75
N ARG A 50 8.40 5.68 -3.79
CA ARG A 50 7.76 5.19 -2.58
C ARG A 50 8.62 4.19 -1.82
N LEU A 51 9.45 3.42 -2.51
CA LEU A 51 10.40 2.53 -1.85
C LEU A 51 11.44 3.33 -1.05
N VAL A 52 11.83 4.49 -1.57
CA VAL A 52 12.75 5.36 -0.83
C VAL A 52 12.05 5.99 0.37
N LEU A 53 10.77 6.37 0.24
CA LEU A 53 10.03 7.07 1.29
C LEU A 53 9.48 6.14 2.37
N ALA A 54 9.22 4.88 2.05
CA ALA A 54 8.58 3.96 2.98
C ALA A 54 9.33 3.81 4.31
N PRO A 55 10.67 3.68 4.32
CA PRO A 55 11.39 3.59 5.59
C PRO A 55 11.16 4.79 6.48
N LEU A 56 11.08 5.99 5.90
CA LEU A 56 10.84 7.20 6.68
C LEU A 56 9.45 7.18 7.31
N GLY A 57 8.44 6.73 6.56
CA GLY A 57 7.09 6.62 7.08
C GLY A 57 7.01 5.63 8.24
N ASN A 58 7.64 4.48 8.09
CA ASN A 58 7.62 3.46 9.14
C ASN A 58 8.40 3.90 10.39
N ILE A 59 9.55 4.55 10.21
CA ILE A 59 10.38 5.02 11.33
C ILE A 59 9.69 6.15 12.09
N THR A 60 9.08 7.08 11.39
CA THR A 60 8.45 8.25 12.01
C THR A 60 7.02 8.00 12.44
N GLY A 61 6.42 6.88 12.06
CA GLY A 61 5.03 6.60 12.33
C GLY A 61 4.06 7.40 11.47
N ARG A 62 4.55 8.08 10.46
CA ARG A 62 3.73 8.92 9.58
C ARG A 62 3.28 8.14 8.35
N LEU A 63 2.53 7.10 8.59
CA LEU A 63 2.02 6.27 7.51
C LEU A 63 0.70 6.84 6.98
N PRO A 64 0.54 6.88 5.65
CA PRO A 64 -0.74 7.28 5.05
C PRO A 64 -1.73 6.12 5.09
N TRP A 65 -2.28 5.86 6.27
CA TRP A 65 -3.14 4.70 6.51
C TRP A 65 -4.26 4.61 5.48
N GLY A 66 -4.48 3.42 4.94
CA GLY A 66 -5.50 3.18 3.93
C GLY A 66 -5.10 3.55 2.51
N ASN A 67 -3.97 4.23 2.33
CA ASN A 67 -3.49 4.60 1.00
C ASN A 67 -3.20 3.35 0.17
N THR A 68 -3.61 3.38 -1.11
CA THR A 68 -3.44 2.22 -1.98
C THR A 68 -2.00 1.91 -2.33
N GLY A 69 -1.11 2.89 -2.19
CA GLY A 69 0.29 2.74 -2.57
C GLY A 69 0.56 3.05 -4.03
N ARG A 70 -0.47 3.28 -4.85
CA ARG A 70 -0.32 3.58 -6.26
C ARG A 70 0.23 4.98 -6.48
N SER A 71 0.95 5.17 -7.58
CA SER A 71 1.53 6.47 -7.90
C SER A 71 0.49 7.51 -8.30
N ASN A 72 -0.74 7.07 -8.60
CA ASN A 72 -1.82 8.00 -8.97
C ASN A 72 -2.46 8.70 -7.77
N VAL A 73 -1.99 8.41 -6.56
CA VAL A 73 -2.44 9.10 -5.35
C VAL A 73 -1.24 9.68 -4.64
N ASN A 74 -1.48 10.70 -3.81
CA ASN A 74 -0.41 11.31 -3.04
C ASN A 74 0.16 10.29 -2.05
N ALA A 75 1.49 10.19 -2.00
CA ALA A 75 2.17 9.19 -1.18
C ALA A 75 1.94 9.35 0.32
N PHE A 76 1.55 10.54 0.76
CA PHE A 76 1.42 10.86 2.19
C PHE A 76 -0.02 11.06 2.64
N THR A 77 -0.98 10.89 1.74
CA THR A 77 -2.39 11.14 2.05
C THR A 77 -3.07 9.88 2.57
N PRO A 78 -3.61 9.90 3.79
CA PRO A 78 -4.46 8.79 4.26
C PRO A 78 -5.70 8.68 3.39
N MET A 79 -6.21 7.48 3.24
CA MET A 79 -7.39 7.20 2.44
C MET A 79 -8.33 6.29 3.23
N PRO A 80 -9.65 6.37 2.96
CA PRO A 80 -10.56 5.42 3.59
C PRO A 80 -10.21 3.99 3.17
N TYR A 81 -10.33 3.06 4.09
CA TYR A 81 -10.16 1.66 3.76
C TYR A 81 -11.31 1.20 2.84
N PRO A 82 -11.03 0.27 1.89
CA PRO A 82 -12.12 -0.42 1.22
C PRO A 82 -13.06 -1.05 2.25
N ASP A 83 -14.34 -1.14 1.92
CA ASP A 83 -15.37 -1.55 2.90
C ASP A 83 -15.05 -2.85 3.61
N ASP A 84 -14.63 -3.87 2.88
CA ASP A 84 -14.31 -5.16 3.47
C ASP A 84 -13.07 -5.09 4.38
N LEU A 85 -12.10 -4.27 4.03
CA LEU A 85 -10.92 -4.09 4.88
C LEU A 85 -11.23 -3.22 6.10
N ALA A 86 -12.09 -2.22 5.93
CA ALA A 86 -12.54 -1.41 7.06
C ALA A 86 -13.22 -2.30 8.10
N GLU A 87 -14.01 -3.26 7.65
CA GLU A 87 -14.67 -4.20 8.54
C GLU A 87 -13.65 -5.05 9.29
N ILE A 88 -12.63 -5.54 8.59
CA ILE A 88 -11.56 -6.33 9.21
C ILE A 88 -10.83 -5.49 10.27
N PHE A 89 -10.52 -4.24 9.98
CA PHE A 89 -9.81 -3.38 10.91
C PHE A 89 -10.69 -2.95 12.10
N SER A 90 -12.00 -2.93 11.92
CA SER A 90 -12.90 -2.58 13.04
C SER A 90 -13.12 -3.75 13.99
N LEU A 91 -13.20 -4.97 13.47
CA LEU A 91 -13.35 -6.15 14.31
C LEU A 91 -12.23 -6.30 15.33
N PRO A 92 -10.98 -6.23 14.91
CA PRO A 92 -9.86 -6.33 15.84
C PRO A 92 -9.72 -5.15 16.79
N ASP A 93 -10.51 -4.12 16.61
CA ASP A 93 -10.50 -3.02 17.55
C ASP A 93 -10.67 -3.52 18.96
N GLN A 94 -11.55 -4.48 19.11
CA GLN A 94 -11.75 -5.11 20.39
C GLN A 94 -10.50 -5.85 20.84
N VAL A 95 -9.65 -6.23 19.91
CA VAL A 95 -8.37 -6.87 20.16
C VAL A 95 -7.25 -5.86 20.22
N HIS A 96 -7.24 -4.91 19.27
CA HIS A 96 -6.18 -3.90 19.17
C HIS A 96 -6.16 -2.92 20.32
N ARG A 97 -7.28 -2.64 20.89
CA ARG A 97 -7.39 -1.68 21.98
C ARG A 97 -6.87 -2.17 23.30
N ARG A 98 -6.50 -3.40 23.38
CA ARG A 98 -6.01 -4.00 24.60
C ARG A 98 -4.52 -3.88 24.73
#